data_f72be0a33c8015255884512ae1e9de5e
#
_entry.id   f72be0a33c8015255884512ae1e9de5e
#
_cell.length_a   1.000
_cell.length_b   1.000
_cell.length_c   1.000
_cell.angle_alpha   90.00
_cell.angle_beta   90.00
_cell.angle_gamma   90.00
#
_symmetry.space_group_name_H-M   'P 1'
#
loop_
_entity.id
_entity.type
_entity.pdbx_description
1 polymer ?
#
loop_
_entity_poly.entity_id
_entity_poly.type
_entity_poly.pdbx_seq_one_letter_code
_entity_poly.pdbx_strand_id
1 'polypeptide(L)'
;MSVLQQNYQDVCRAVEQAAEAAGRPADAVKLVAVSKTFPADDIREVYAAGQRDFGENYIQEWFEKTETLADLPDIVWHVIGDVQSNKTKFVAERAHWVHTIGRLKTARRLSEQRPSEMPPLQVCIEVNIAAEEAKHGVAPAEAIALALEVAKLPNIKVCGLMCVAKADGSDDELRSQFHTMQRLLAELNAAGVEADVLSMGMSGDMPIAVECGATHVRIGSAIFGKRHYPQ
;
A
#
# COMPACT_ATOMS: atom_id res chain seq x y z
N MET A 1 -25.32 8.61 10.25
CA MET A 1 -24.15 8.20 9.42
C MET A 1 -23.69 9.39 8.60
N SER A 2 -22.40 9.71 8.65
CA SER A 2 -21.83 10.81 7.85
C SER A 2 -21.67 10.42 6.39
N VAL A 3 -21.44 11.43 5.54
CA VAL A 3 -21.15 11.19 4.10
C VAL A 3 -19.88 10.35 3.94
N LEU A 4 -18.84 10.60 4.73
CA LEU A 4 -17.60 9.81 4.72
C LEU A 4 -17.86 8.34 5.07
N GLN A 5 -18.65 8.10 6.09
CA GLN A 5 -19.01 6.74 6.52
C GLN A 5 -19.82 6.02 5.45
N GLN A 6 -20.76 6.71 4.81
CA GLN A 6 -21.52 6.14 3.70
C GLN A 6 -20.61 5.80 2.50
N ASN A 7 -19.75 6.72 2.12
CA ASN A 7 -18.76 6.49 1.05
C ASN A 7 -17.88 5.28 1.37
N TYR A 8 -17.41 5.19 2.59
CA TYR A 8 -16.57 4.08 3.05
C TYR A 8 -17.31 2.74 2.92
N GLN A 9 -18.56 2.68 3.37
CA GLN A 9 -19.36 1.46 3.25
C GLN A 9 -19.61 1.07 1.79
N ASP A 10 -19.86 2.05 0.93
CA ASP A 10 -20.05 1.82 -0.51
C ASP A 10 -18.78 1.25 -1.14
N VAL A 11 -17.61 1.76 -0.75
CA VAL A 11 -16.31 1.25 -1.21
C VAL A 11 -16.06 -0.17 -0.70
N CYS A 12 -16.36 -0.46 0.56
CA CYS A 12 -16.25 -1.82 1.09
C CYS A 12 -17.09 -2.81 0.29
N ARG A 13 -18.33 -2.46 -0.01
CA ARG A 13 -19.20 -3.32 -0.85
C ARG A 13 -18.64 -3.50 -2.25
N ALA A 14 -18.11 -2.43 -2.84
CA ALA A 14 -17.51 -2.52 -4.18
C ALA A 14 -16.31 -3.46 -4.21
N VAL A 15 -15.46 -3.43 -3.17
CA VAL A 15 -14.31 -4.34 -3.06
C VAL A 15 -14.77 -5.79 -2.88
N GLU A 16 -15.73 -6.03 -2.03
CA GLU A 16 -16.32 -7.37 -1.81
C GLU A 16 -16.92 -7.92 -3.11
N GLN A 17 -17.70 -7.11 -3.82
CA GLN A 17 -18.31 -7.48 -5.09
C GLN A 17 -17.27 -7.77 -6.16
N ALA A 18 -16.19 -7.01 -6.21
CA ALA A 18 -15.09 -7.26 -7.15
C ALA A 18 -14.40 -8.60 -6.86
N ALA A 19 -14.21 -8.93 -5.59
CA ALA A 19 -13.64 -10.23 -5.18
C ALA A 19 -14.57 -11.38 -5.60
N GLU A 20 -15.85 -11.29 -5.31
CA GLU A 20 -16.85 -12.30 -5.67
C GLU A 20 -16.96 -12.47 -7.21
N ALA A 21 -16.96 -11.37 -7.96
CA ALA A 21 -16.97 -11.42 -9.42
C ALA A 21 -15.74 -12.10 -10.00
N ALA A 22 -14.62 -12.06 -9.29
CA ALA A 22 -13.38 -12.74 -9.67
C ALA A 22 -13.33 -14.22 -9.16
N GLY A 23 -14.40 -14.72 -8.58
CA GLY A 23 -14.45 -16.07 -8.01
C GLY A 23 -13.65 -16.22 -6.72
N ARG A 24 -13.41 -15.13 -6.02
CA ARG A 24 -12.65 -15.07 -4.77
C ARG A 24 -13.57 -14.85 -3.58
N PRO A 25 -13.14 -15.22 -2.35
CA PRO A 25 -13.92 -14.88 -1.15
C PRO A 25 -14.15 -13.38 -1.03
N ALA A 26 -15.28 -12.96 -0.47
CA ALA A 26 -15.63 -11.54 -0.27
C ALA A 26 -14.57 -10.78 0.56
N ASP A 27 -13.91 -11.46 1.48
CA ASP A 27 -12.88 -10.93 2.37
C ASP A 27 -11.43 -11.13 1.86
N ALA A 28 -11.27 -11.55 0.61
CA ALA A 28 -9.95 -11.84 0.04
C ALA A 28 -9.06 -10.61 -0.12
N VAL A 29 -9.65 -9.41 -0.16
CA VAL A 29 -8.95 -8.16 -0.45
C VAL A 29 -9.08 -7.20 0.71
N LYS A 30 -7.95 -6.71 1.19
CA LYS A 30 -7.89 -5.68 2.23
C LYS A 30 -7.97 -4.29 1.59
N LEU A 31 -8.83 -3.45 2.13
CA LEU A 31 -8.91 -2.04 1.78
C LEU A 31 -7.93 -1.23 2.63
N VAL A 32 -7.05 -0.49 1.97
CA VAL A 32 -6.26 0.56 2.58
C VAL A 32 -6.93 1.90 2.24
N ALA A 33 -7.48 2.57 3.24
CA ALA A 33 -8.12 3.87 3.06
C ALA A 33 -7.05 4.96 2.97
N VAL A 34 -6.93 5.60 1.82
CA VAL A 34 -5.88 6.59 1.55
C VAL A 34 -6.34 7.97 2.00
N SER A 35 -5.82 8.41 3.14
CA SER A 35 -6.23 9.63 3.84
C SER A 35 -5.31 10.84 3.63
N LYS A 36 -4.35 10.74 2.72
CA LYS A 36 -3.44 11.85 2.41
C LYS A 36 -4.21 13.11 2.05
N THR A 37 -3.76 14.26 2.55
CA THR A 37 -4.32 15.61 2.37
C THR A 37 -5.65 15.84 3.10
N PHE A 38 -6.20 14.84 3.77
CA PHE A 38 -7.41 14.99 4.58
C PHE A 38 -7.07 15.04 6.07
N PRO A 39 -7.86 15.78 6.88
CA PRO A 39 -7.55 15.97 8.30
C PRO A 39 -7.76 14.68 9.12
N ALA A 40 -7.15 14.66 10.31
CA ALA A 40 -7.30 13.58 11.27
C ALA A 40 -8.76 13.30 11.67
N ASP A 41 -9.60 14.33 11.70
CA ASP A 41 -11.03 14.17 12.02
C ASP A 41 -11.75 13.29 10.98
N ASP A 42 -11.38 13.39 9.71
CA ASP A 42 -11.93 12.52 8.65
C ASP A 42 -11.51 11.06 8.87
N ILE A 43 -10.27 10.83 9.31
CA ILE A 43 -9.81 9.49 9.69
C ILE A 43 -10.64 8.95 10.86
N ARG A 44 -10.95 9.76 11.87
CA ARG A 44 -11.78 9.36 13.00
C ARG A 44 -13.18 8.90 12.56
N GLU A 45 -13.79 9.59 11.59
CA GLU A 45 -15.10 9.21 11.09
C GLU A 45 -15.08 7.85 10.39
N VAL A 46 -14.09 7.61 9.55
CA VAL A 46 -13.93 6.34 8.83
C VAL A 46 -13.51 5.21 9.79
N TYR A 47 -12.68 5.52 10.77
CA TYR A 47 -12.33 4.60 11.86
C TYR A 47 -13.57 4.17 12.65
N ALA A 48 -14.46 5.11 12.98
CA ALA A 48 -15.71 4.83 13.70
C ALA A 48 -16.64 3.90 12.90
N ALA A 49 -16.54 3.89 11.57
CA ALA A 49 -17.28 2.97 10.70
C ALA A 49 -16.61 1.58 10.59
N GLY A 50 -15.46 1.36 11.22
CA GLY A 50 -14.80 0.06 11.30
C GLY A 50 -13.44 -0.06 10.63
N GLN A 51 -12.98 0.95 9.88
CA GLN A 51 -11.69 0.89 9.20
C GLN A 51 -10.53 0.97 10.19
N ARG A 52 -9.49 0.17 9.95
CA ARG A 52 -8.26 0.16 10.74
C ARG A 52 -7.01 0.45 9.91
N ASP A 53 -7.02 0.12 8.63
CA ASP A 53 -5.88 0.27 7.70
C ASP A 53 -5.98 1.59 6.96
N PHE A 54 -5.05 2.51 7.23
CA PHE A 54 -4.99 3.82 6.59
C PHE A 54 -3.66 4.02 5.88
N GLY A 55 -3.70 4.61 4.70
CA GLY A 55 -2.53 4.84 3.86
C GLY A 55 -2.22 6.33 3.73
N GLU A 56 -0.94 6.66 3.88
CA GLU A 56 -0.44 8.04 3.77
C GLU A 56 0.79 8.10 2.86
N ASN A 57 0.89 9.19 2.11
CA ASN A 57 1.99 9.41 1.18
C ASN A 57 3.06 10.37 1.72
N TYR A 58 2.65 11.36 2.51
CA TYR A 58 3.52 12.46 2.93
C TYR A 58 3.93 12.24 4.38
N ILE A 59 5.21 11.96 4.61
CA ILE A 59 5.71 11.50 5.90
C ILE A 59 5.49 12.53 7.01
N GLN A 60 5.72 13.82 6.74
CA GLN A 60 5.52 14.87 7.75
C GLN A 60 4.05 14.99 8.16
N GLU A 61 3.14 15.02 7.19
CA GLU A 61 1.69 15.03 7.42
C GLU A 61 1.25 13.80 8.22
N TRP A 62 1.70 12.62 7.80
CA TRP A 62 1.39 11.37 8.48
C TRP A 62 1.92 11.32 9.91
N PHE A 63 3.13 11.79 10.13
CA PHE A 63 3.75 11.81 11.46
C PHE A 63 2.91 12.62 12.45
N GLU A 64 2.46 13.80 12.05
CA GLU A 64 1.58 14.65 12.84
C GLU A 64 0.24 13.97 13.13
N LYS A 65 -0.35 13.28 12.14
CA LYS A 65 -1.57 12.49 12.32
C LYS A 65 -1.40 11.36 13.32
N THR A 66 -0.24 10.69 13.34
CA THR A 66 0.01 9.61 14.31
C THR A 66 0.01 10.13 15.75
N GLU A 67 0.45 11.37 15.96
CA GLU A 67 0.41 12.02 17.27
C GLU A 67 -1.02 12.41 17.65
N THR A 68 -1.72 13.07 16.74
CA THR A 68 -3.11 13.49 16.95
C THR A 68 -4.05 12.30 17.21
N LEU A 69 -3.79 11.16 16.59
CA LEU A 69 -4.60 9.95 16.68
C LEU A 69 -4.00 8.88 17.61
N ALA A 70 -3.11 9.27 18.52
CA ALA A 70 -2.47 8.35 19.46
C ALA A 70 -3.45 7.64 20.40
N ASP A 71 -4.65 8.21 20.59
CA ASP A 71 -5.76 7.60 21.33
C ASP A 71 -6.45 6.44 20.59
N LEU A 72 -6.08 6.20 19.32
CA LEU A 72 -6.57 5.10 18.49
C LEU A 72 -5.40 4.14 18.17
N PRO A 73 -4.90 3.36 19.16
CA PRO A 73 -3.66 2.61 19.00
C PRO A 73 -3.77 1.39 18.07
N ASP A 74 -4.98 1.00 17.69
CA ASP A 74 -5.24 -0.12 16.78
C ASP A 74 -5.30 0.30 15.29
N ILE A 75 -5.04 1.56 14.98
CA ILE A 75 -4.83 1.96 13.59
C ILE A 75 -3.58 1.26 13.04
N VAL A 76 -3.71 0.67 11.88
CA VAL A 76 -2.60 0.09 11.11
C VAL A 76 -2.17 1.09 10.06
N TRP A 77 -0.97 1.64 10.23
CA TRP A 77 -0.45 2.68 9.34
C TRP A 77 0.34 2.09 8.17
N HIS A 78 -0.10 2.42 6.97
CA HIS A 78 0.57 2.06 5.72
C HIS A 78 1.21 3.30 5.10
N VAL A 79 2.51 3.28 4.94
CA VAL A 79 3.22 4.29 4.16
C VAL A 79 3.22 3.83 2.70
N ILE A 80 2.57 4.61 1.85
CA ILE A 80 2.37 4.27 0.43
C ILE A 80 2.94 5.33 -0.52
N GLY A 81 3.75 6.25 -0.01
CA GLY A 81 4.50 7.24 -0.76
C GLY A 81 6.01 7.04 -0.62
N ASP A 82 6.77 7.85 -1.34
CA ASP A 82 8.23 7.79 -1.29
C ASP A 82 8.76 8.09 0.12
N VAL A 83 9.72 7.29 0.56
CA VAL A 83 10.39 7.47 1.85
C VAL A 83 11.77 8.07 1.61
N GLN A 84 11.88 9.37 1.85
CA GLN A 84 13.14 10.10 1.75
C GLN A 84 14.12 9.64 2.84
N SER A 85 15.42 9.63 2.53
CA SER A 85 16.47 9.15 3.44
C SER A 85 16.48 9.85 4.81
N ASN A 86 16.15 11.14 4.85
CA ASN A 86 16.10 11.91 6.09
C ASN A 86 14.80 11.70 6.90
N LYS A 87 13.86 10.90 6.41
CA LYS A 87 12.56 10.63 7.04
C LYS A 87 12.40 9.16 7.46
N THR A 88 13.36 8.31 7.17
CA THR A 88 13.28 6.87 7.46
C THR A 88 13.07 6.57 8.94
N LYS A 89 13.63 7.36 9.83
CA LYS A 89 13.48 7.17 11.27
C LYS A 89 12.03 7.27 11.74
N PHE A 90 11.29 8.27 11.25
CA PHE A 90 9.86 8.44 11.58
C PHE A 90 9.05 7.22 11.14
N VAL A 91 9.33 6.73 9.95
CA VAL A 91 8.67 5.55 9.37
C VAL A 91 9.01 4.30 10.17
N ALA A 92 10.29 4.07 10.45
CA ALA A 92 10.74 2.91 11.21
C ALA A 92 10.12 2.82 12.61
N GLU A 93 9.88 3.95 13.25
CA GLU A 93 9.37 4.01 14.62
C GLU A 93 7.85 3.88 14.73
N ARG A 94 7.08 4.18 13.66
CA ARG A 94 5.61 4.27 13.76
C ARG A 94 4.83 3.51 12.71
N ALA A 95 5.40 3.21 11.55
CA ALA A 95 4.67 2.52 10.49
C ALA A 95 4.55 1.01 10.78
N HIS A 96 3.48 0.42 10.28
CA HIS A 96 3.27 -1.03 10.27
C HIS A 96 3.63 -1.62 8.91
N TRP A 97 3.42 -0.85 7.85
CA TRP A 97 3.68 -1.22 6.46
C TRP A 97 4.37 -0.11 5.68
N VAL A 98 5.28 -0.49 4.81
CA VAL A 98 5.82 0.37 3.77
C VAL A 98 5.68 -0.35 2.44
N HIS A 99 4.88 0.21 1.52
CA HIS A 99 4.59 -0.42 0.22
C HIS A 99 5.61 -0.04 -0.87
N THR A 100 6.51 0.87 -0.58
CA THR A 100 7.27 1.63 -1.59
C THR A 100 8.77 1.43 -1.51
N ILE A 101 9.22 0.23 -1.16
CA ILE A 101 10.65 -0.08 -1.15
C ILE A 101 11.15 -0.23 -2.58
N GLY A 102 11.99 0.70 -3.01
CA GLY A 102 12.61 0.70 -4.34
C GLY A 102 14.13 0.73 -4.32
N ARG A 103 14.74 0.80 -3.11
CA ARG A 103 16.21 0.87 -2.94
C ARG A 103 16.63 0.09 -1.71
N LEU A 104 17.72 -0.65 -1.84
CA LEU A 104 18.30 -1.37 -0.71
C LEU A 104 18.74 -0.43 0.41
N LYS A 105 19.28 0.73 0.07
CA LYS A 105 19.69 1.75 1.05
C LYS A 105 18.54 2.17 1.96
N THR A 106 17.37 2.44 1.42
CA THR A 106 16.19 2.81 2.20
C THR A 106 15.78 1.66 3.13
N ALA A 107 15.74 0.44 2.63
CA ALA A 107 15.42 -0.74 3.41
C ALA A 107 16.41 -0.96 4.57
N ARG A 108 17.71 -0.79 4.32
CA ARG A 108 18.74 -0.89 5.37
C ARG A 108 18.53 0.13 6.48
N ARG A 109 18.27 1.37 6.13
CA ARG A 109 18.01 2.42 7.12
C ARG A 109 16.78 2.12 7.96
N LEU A 110 15.70 1.67 7.34
CA LEU A 110 14.48 1.27 8.06
C LEU A 110 14.77 0.08 8.99
N SER A 111 15.51 -0.91 8.53
CA SER A 111 15.90 -2.09 9.30
C SER A 111 16.73 -1.69 10.54
N GLU A 112 17.72 -0.84 10.36
CA GLU A 112 18.61 -0.37 11.45
C GLU A 112 17.88 0.51 12.46
N GLN A 113 16.93 1.31 12.01
CA GLN A 113 16.20 2.28 12.84
C GLN A 113 14.94 1.69 13.48
N ARG A 114 14.46 0.53 13.00
CA ARG A 114 13.28 -0.12 13.58
C ARG A 114 13.57 -0.58 15.00
N PRO A 115 12.80 -0.15 16.01
CA PRO A 115 12.99 -0.63 17.39
C PRO A 115 12.85 -2.16 17.45
N SER A 116 13.76 -2.83 18.12
CA SER A 116 13.81 -4.30 18.19
C SER A 116 12.64 -4.91 18.96
N GLU A 117 12.01 -4.14 19.84
CA GLU A 117 10.81 -4.55 20.58
C GLU A 117 9.53 -4.47 19.76
N MET A 118 9.56 -3.80 18.60
CA MET A 118 8.42 -3.76 17.69
C MET A 118 8.40 -4.98 16.76
N PRO A 119 7.20 -5.40 16.29
CA PRO A 119 7.14 -6.40 15.23
C PRO A 119 7.93 -5.95 14.00
N PRO A 120 8.45 -6.88 13.19
CA PRO A 120 9.13 -6.51 11.95
C PRO A 120 8.27 -5.60 11.09
N LEU A 121 8.89 -4.59 10.48
CA LEU A 121 8.23 -3.70 9.52
C LEU A 121 7.86 -4.50 8.28
N GLN A 122 6.59 -4.57 7.95
CA GLN A 122 6.11 -5.28 6.77
C GLN A 122 6.31 -4.40 5.54
N VAL A 123 6.93 -4.94 4.50
CA VAL A 123 7.27 -4.16 3.31
C VAL A 123 6.88 -4.87 2.03
N CYS A 124 6.57 -4.06 1.01
CA CYS A 124 6.43 -4.49 -0.38
C CYS A 124 7.55 -3.84 -1.21
N ILE A 125 8.04 -4.54 -2.19
CA ILE A 125 8.94 -3.98 -3.20
C ILE A 125 8.10 -3.29 -4.26
N GLU A 126 8.36 -2.02 -4.49
CA GLU A 126 7.68 -1.24 -5.52
C GLU A 126 8.28 -1.53 -6.89
N VAL A 127 7.43 -1.94 -7.81
CA VAL A 127 7.77 -2.25 -9.20
C VAL A 127 7.24 -1.15 -10.12
N ASN A 128 8.12 -0.55 -10.91
CA ASN A 128 7.71 0.40 -11.95
C ASN A 128 7.13 -0.35 -13.15
N ILE A 129 5.89 -0.79 -13.01
CA ILE A 129 5.22 -1.65 -14.00
C ILE A 129 4.82 -0.90 -15.27
N ALA A 130 4.54 0.40 -15.15
CA ALA A 130 4.14 1.24 -16.28
C ALA A 130 5.32 1.74 -17.11
N ALA A 131 6.56 1.47 -16.69
CA ALA A 131 7.82 1.92 -17.33
C ALA A 131 7.87 3.45 -17.57
N GLU A 132 7.35 4.21 -16.62
CA GLU A 132 7.38 5.67 -16.66
C GLU A 132 8.62 6.19 -15.94
N GLU A 133 9.43 7.00 -16.62
CA GLU A 133 10.69 7.52 -16.08
C GLU A 133 10.53 8.35 -14.81
N ALA A 134 9.41 9.05 -14.68
CA ALA A 134 9.11 9.91 -13.54
C ALA A 134 8.56 9.17 -12.33
N LYS A 135 8.29 7.85 -12.42
CA LYS A 135 7.74 7.05 -11.33
C LYS A 135 8.83 6.34 -10.55
N HIS A 136 8.56 6.14 -9.27
CA HIS A 136 9.40 5.38 -8.35
C HIS A 136 9.27 3.87 -8.60
N GLY A 137 10.15 3.12 -7.96
CA GLY A 137 10.15 1.67 -8.06
C GLY A 137 11.24 1.14 -8.99
N VAL A 138 11.47 -0.15 -8.91
CA VAL A 138 12.46 -0.84 -9.72
C VAL A 138 11.83 -1.42 -10.98
N ALA A 139 12.64 -1.60 -12.02
CA ALA A 139 12.20 -2.34 -13.21
C ALA A 139 11.77 -3.75 -12.82
N PRO A 140 10.79 -4.35 -13.53
CA PRO A 140 10.35 -5.72 -13.24
C PRO A 140 11.50 -6.73 -13.19
N ALA A 141 12.49 -6.60 -14.08
CA ALA A 141 13.66 -7.48 -14.12
C ALA A 141 14.57 -7.40 -12.88
N GLU A 142 14.48 -6.33 -12.11
CA GLU A 142 15.30 -6.08 -10.91
C GLU A 142 14.57 -6.40 -9.60
N ALA A 143 13.25 -6.64 -9.66
CA ALA A 143 12.41 -6.74 -8.47
C ALA A 143 12.80 -7.91 -7.57
N ILE A 144 13.04 -9.09 -8.13
CA ILE A 144 13.36 -10.31 -7.37
C ILE A 144 14.72 -10.16 -6.67
N ALA A 145 15.74 -9.65 -7.38
CA ALA A 145 17.07 -9.45 -6.79
C ALA A 145 17.01 -8.48 -5.60
N LEU A 146 16.28 -7.38 -5.72
CA LEU A 146 16.11 -6.42 -4.62
C LEU A 146 15.36 -7.06 -3.45
N ALA A 147 14.27 -7.78 -3.73
CA ALA A 147 13.47 -8.45 -2.70
C ALA A 147 14.30 -9.45 -1.89
N LEU A 148 15.17 -10.23 -2.55
CA LEU A 148 16.05 -11.19 -1.89
C LEU A 148 17.06 -10.50 -0.96
N GLU A 149 17.63 -9.38 -1.36
CA GLU A 149 18.54 -8.60 -0.52
C GLU A 149 17.81 -7.96 0.68
N VAL A 150 16.62 -7.42 0.47
CA VAL A 150 15.81 -6.84 1.55
C VAL A 150 15.37 -7.92 2.54
N ALA A 151 15.03 -9.11 2.07
CA ALA A 151 14.60 -10.23 2.90
C ALA A 151 15.68 -10.70 3.88
N LYS A 152 16.95 -10.41 3.63
CA LYS A 152 18.06 -10.74 4.54
C LYS A 152 18.20 -9.78 5.72
N LEU A 153 17.54 -8.62 5.67
CA LEU A 153 17.67 -7.59 6.69
C LEU A 153 16.88 -7.93 7.95
N PRO A 154 17.43 -7.67 9.16
CA PRO A 154 16.67 -7.84 10.40
C PRO A 154 15.56 -6.79 10.52
N ASN A 155 14.56 -7.08 11.35
CA ASN A 155 13.46 -6.17 11.68
C ASN A 155 12.58 -5.74 10.50
N ILE A 156 12.73 -6.38 9.35
CA ILE A 156 11.93 -6.16 8.14
C ILE A 156 11.43 -7.51 7.63
N LYS A 157 10.20 -7.52 7.13
CA LYS A 157 9.60 -8.68 6.49
C LYS A 157 9.12 -8.29 5.09
N VAL A 158 9.67 -8.91 4.07
CA VAL A 158 9.18 -8.77 2.69
C VAL A 158 7.89 -9.59 2.56
N CYS A 159 6.77 -8.91 2.39
CA CYS A 159 5.45 -9.54 2.29
C CYS A 159 4.98 -9.70 0.84
N GLY A 160 5.52 -8.93 -0.09
CA GLY A 160 5.12 -8.98 -1.47
C GLY A 160 5.59 -7.80 -2.31
N LEU A 161 4.79 -7.47 -3.30
CA LEU A 161 5.09 -6.47 -4.32
C LEU A 161 3.98 -5.42 -4.38
N MET A 162 4.34 -4.23 -4.85
CA MET A 162 3.40 -3.13 -5.05
C MET A 162 3.63 -2.51 -6.42
N CYS A 163 2.58 -2.07 -7.07
CA CYS A 163 2.71 -1.24 -8.26
C CYS A 163 1.61 -0.18 -8.34
N VAL A 164 1.89 0.86 -9.12
CA VAL A 164 0.90 1.81 -9.61
C VAL A 164 0.82 1.59 -11.12
N ALA A 165 -0.34 1.13 -11.59
CA ALA A 165 -0.55 0.87 -13.00
C ALA A 165 -0.67 2.18 -13.80
N LYS A 166 -0.60 2.08 -15.11
CA LYS A 166 -0.73 3.23 -16.02
C LYS A 166 -2.09 3.90 -15.84
N ALA A 167 -2.09 5.20 -15.56
CA ALA A 167 -3.30 5.95 -15.20
C ALA A 167 -4.39 5.90 -16.27
N ASP A 168 -4.02 6.03 -17.54
CA ASP A 168 -4.94 6.03 -18.69
C ASP A 168 -4.82 4.74 -19.52
N GLY A 169 -4.45 3.64 -18.88
CA GLY A 169 -4.32 2.35 -19.55
C GLY A 169 -5.67 1.78 -19.93
N SER A 170 -5.72 1.11 -21.10
CA SER A 170 -6.88 0.29 -21.46
C SER A 170 -7.01 -0.89 -20.49
N ASP A 171 -8.17 -1.52 -20.45
CA ASP A 171 -8.39 -2.71 -19.63
C ASP A 171 -7.36 -3.81 -19.94
N ASP A 172 -7.03 -4.01 -21.21
CA ASP A 172 -6.02 -5.00 -21.62
C ASP A 172 -4.62 -4.63 -21.19
N GLU A 173 -4.23 -3.36 -21.24
CA GLU A 173 -2.95 -2.87 -20.72
C GLU A 173 -2.87 -3.06 -19.19
N LEU A 174 -3.94 -2.73 -18.48
CA LEU A 174 -4.01 -2.93 -17.02
C LEU A 174 -3.91 -4.40 -16.64
N ARG A 175 -4.65 -5.28 -17.32
CA ARG A 175 -4.55 -6.73 -17.09
C ARG A 175 -3.15 -7.25 -17.34
N SER A 176 -2.50 -6.80 -18.40
CA SER A 176 -1.13 -7.19 -18.73
C SER A 176 -0.17 -6.79 -17.62
N GLN A 177 -0.28 -5.58 -17.11
CA GLN A 177 0.56 -5.09 -16.03
C GLN A 177 0.31 -5.85 -14.73
N PHE A 178 -0.93 -6.06 -14.34
CA PHE A 178 -1.27 -6.78 -13.11
C PHE A 178 -0.91 -8.28 -13.19
N HIS A 179 -1.05 -8.91 -14.37
CA HIS A 179 -0.58 -10.28 -14.57
C HIS A 179 0.95 -10.39 -14.46
N THR A 180 1.69 -9.38 -14.90
CA THR A 180 3.14 -9.33 -14.67
C THR A 180 3.46 -9.33 -13.18
N MET A 181 2.70 -8.61 -12.39
CA MET A 181 2.85 -8.60 -10.92
C MET A 181 2.58 -9.97 -10.31
N GLN A 182 1.54 -10.69 -10.76
CA GLN A 182 1.28 -12.06 -10.32
C GLN A 182 2.45 -13.00 -10.64
N ARG A 183 2.99 -12.90 -11.85
CA ARG A 183 4.15 -13.71 -12.26
C ARG A 183 5.37 -13.41 -11.41
N LEU A 184 5.65 -12.13 -11.14
CA LEU A 184 6.77 -11.73 -10.27
C LEU A 184 6.59 -12.25 -8.85
N LEU A 185 5.38 -12.24 -8.31
CA LEU A 185 5.12 -12.80 -6.98
C LEU A 185 5.39 -14.30 -6.93
N ALA A 186 4.98 -15.04 -7.96
CA ALA A 186 5.29 -16.47 -8.09
C ALA A 186 6.80 -16.71 -8.19
N GLU A 187 7.53 -15.91 -8.96
CA GLU A 187 8.99 -15.97 -9.06
C GLU A 187 9.66 -15.70 -7.69
N LEU A 188 9.15 -14.74 -6.94
CA LEU A 188 9.65 -14.40 -5.60
C LEU A 188 9.50 -15.59 -4.64
N ASN A 189 8.34 -16.24 -4.65
CA ASN A 189 8.11 -17.44 -3.85
C ASN A 189 9.02 -18.60 -4.29
N ALA A 190 9.19 -18.81 -5.60
CA ALA A 190 10.10 -19.80 -6.13
C ALA A 190 11.56 -19.55 -5.73
N ALA A 191 11.93 -18.29 -5.51
CA ALA A 191 13.26 -17.91 -5.04
C ALA A 191 13.45 -18.06 -3.51
N GLY A 192 12.42 -18.49 -2.79
CA GLY A 192 12.52 -18.81 -1.36
C GLY A 192 11.97 -17.74 -0.40
N VAL A 193 11.34 -16.70 -0.89
CA VAL A 193 10.67 -15.69 -0.06
C VAL A 193 9.17 -16.01 0.00
N GLU A 194 8.67 -16.29 1.19
CA GLU A 194 7.23 -16.51 1.41
C GLU A 194 6.51 -15.15 1.35
N ALA A 195 5.93 -14.85 0.21
CA ALA A 195 5.25 -13.59 -0.06
C ALA A 195 3.89 -13.84 -0.70
N ASP A 196 2.86 -13.21 -0.15
CA ASP A 196 1.47 -13.40 -0.58
C ASP A 196 0.76 -12.08 -0.89
N VAL A 197 1.46 -10.95 -0.80
CA VAL A 197 0.87 -9.63 -0.93
C VAL A 197 1.10 -9.05 -2.32
N LEU A 198 0.02 -8.63 -2.97
CA LEU A 198 0.02 -7.76 -4.13
C LEU A 198 -0.76 -6.49 -3.80
N SER A 199 -0.02 -5.42 -3.51
CA SER A 199 -0.58 -4.09 -3.32
C SER A 199 -0.72 -3.42 -4.68
N MET A 200 -1.90 -3.48 -5.23
CA MET A 200 -2.21 -2.91 -6.55
C MET A 200 -3.71 -2.67 -6.66
N GLY A 201 -4.08 -1.65 -7.38
CA GLY A 201 -5.48 -1.22 -7.53
C GLY A 201 -5.78 0.04 -6.73
N MET A 202 -6.33 0.99 -7.45
CA MET A 202 -6.79 2.29 -6.96
C MET A 202 -8.25 2.47 -7.42
N SER A 203 -8.88 3.61 -7.11
CA SER A 203 -10.29 3.83 -7.41
C SER A 203 -10.69 3.50 -8.87
N GLY A 204 -9.83 3.84 -9.84
CA GLY A 204 -10.14 3.66 -11.26
C GLY A 204 -9.94 2.26 -11.81
N ASP A 205 -9.03 1.48 -11.25
CA ASP A 205 -8.62 0.17 -11.78
C ASP A 205 -8.79 -0.98 -10.80
N MET A 206 -9.41 -0.73 -9.66
CA MET A 206 -9.58 -1.69 -8.56
C MET A 206 -10.21 -3.01 -9.03
N PRO A 207 -11.32 -3.03 -9.80
CA PRO A 207 -11.93 -4.30 -10.20
C PRO A 207 -10.98 -5.17 -11.02
N ILE A 208 -10.20 -4.59 -11.92
CA ILE A 208 -9.23 -5.32 -12.75
C ILE A 208 -8.08 -5.83 -11.91
N ALA A 209 -7.58 -5.02 -10.97
CA ALA A 209 -6.54 -5.43 -10.05
C ALA A 209 -6.99 -6.62 -9.18
N VAL A 210 -8.22 -6.59 -8.67
CA VAL A 210 -8.80 -7.70 -7.90
C VAL A 210 -8.95 -8.95 -8.74
N GLU A 211 -9.44 -8.83 -9.98
CA GLU A 211 -9.49 -9.92 -10.96
C GLU A 211 -8.12 -10.59 -11.14
N CYS A 212 -7.05 -9.79 -11.12
CA CYS A 212 -5.68 -10.24 -11.33
C CYS A 212 -4.93 -10.60 -10.04
N GLY A 213 -5.61 -10.73 -8.91
CA GLY A 213 -5.01 -11.26 -7.68
C GLY A 213 -4.58 -10.24 -6.65
N ALA A 214 -4.97 -8.95 -6.75
CA ALA A 214 -4.69 -7.97 -5.71
C ALA A 214 -5.14 -8.47 -4.34
N THR A 215 -4.29 -8.28 -3.33
CA THR A 215 -4.61 -8.59 -1.93
C THR A 215 -4.88 -7.33 -1.12
N HIS A 216 -4.32 -6.21 -1.56
CA HIS A 216 -4.50 -4.88 -0.97
C HIS A 216 -4.81 -3.89 -2.08
N VAL A 217 -5.90 -3.13 -1.90
CA VAL A 217 -6.27 -2.02 -2.77
C VAL A 217 -6.19 -0.71 -1.99
N ARG A 218 -5.81 0.37 -2.67
CA ARG A 218 -5.55 1.68 -2.06
C ARG A 218 -6.53 2.69 -2.63
N ILE A 219 -7.56 3.03 -1.84
CA ILE A 219 -8.67 3.88 -2.30
C ILE A 219 -8.77 5.12 -1.42
N GLY A 220 -8.76 6.28 -2.05
CA GLY A 220 -8.80 7.57 -1.38
C GLY A 220 -10.01 8.42 -1.76
N SER A 221 -10.06 8.93 -2.99
CA SER A 221 -11.09 9.89 -3.41
C SER A 221 -12.51 9.36 -3.32
N ALA A 222 -12.74 8.09 -3.56
CA ALA A 222 -14.06 7.48 -3.42
C ALA A 222 -14.57 7.47 -1.98
N ILE A 223 -13.67 7.54 -0.99
CA ILE A 223 -14.01 7.61 0.45
C ILE A 223 -14.07 9.07 0.91
N PHE A 224 -12.94 9.78 0.76
CA PHE A 224 -12.72 11.10 1.37
C PHE A 224 -13.16 12.27 0.48
N GLY A 225 -13.42 12.05 -0.78
CA GLY A 225 -13.80 13.09 -1.72
C GLY A 225 -12.63 13.66 -2.52
N LYS A 226 -12.87 14.80 -3.17
CA LYS A 226 -11.84 15.47 -3.97
C LYS A 226 -10.76 16.09 -3.05
N ARG A 227 -9.51 15.89 -3.45
CA ARG A 227 -8.38 16.48 -2.73
C ARG A 227 -8.27 17.97 -3.03
N HIS A 228 -8.01 18.73 -1.96
CA HIS A 228 -7.64 20.13 -2.06
C HIS A 228 -6.12 20.22 -1.86
N TYR A 229 -5.39 20.43 -2.95
CA TYR A 229 -3.98 20.76 -2.83
C TYR A 229 -3.84 22.24 -2.47
N PRO A 230 -2.98 22.63 -1.52
CA PRO A 230 -2.71 24.05 -1.28
C PRO A 230 -2.14 24.67 -2.56
N GLN A 231 -2.68 25.84 -2.94
CA GLN A 231 -2.19 26.65 -4.07
C GLN A 231 -0.85 27.28 -3.72
#